data_6b7d621ec177535f12acddedf69b0a05
#
_entry.id   6b7d621ec177535f12acddedf69b0a05
#
_cell.length_a   1.000
_cell.length_b   1.000
_cell.length_c   1.000
_cell.angle_alpha   90.00
_cell.angle_beta   90.00
_cell.angle_gamma   90.00
#
_symmetry.space_group_name_H-M   'P 1'
#
loop_
_entity.id
_entity.type
_entity.pdbx_description
1 polymer ?
#
loop_
_entity_poly.entity_id
_entity_poly.type
_entity_poly.pdbx_seq_one_letter_code
_entity_poly.pdbx_strand_id
1 'polypeptide(L)'
;MWRGIGALLLMLLLLSSNVCAQTDTLLYPLKNVPLLSGNFGELRATHLHTGLDFKTGGREGLPVICVKDGVVARVKVSATGYGNALYLEHEGGITTVYGHLSRFVPRIAKVVRNIQYNKESFEVDENMSGYELRFRAGDTIAYSGNTGSSGGPHLHFEVRDTKSEHALNPLQFLSVKDQTGPNVRGVYVYSVSDEGTRTPVRRVEVKNTGNRVFRGGKVGVPAGMVGIGIQSDDYMKDSWNKLGVYGLSVRANGQEVFKMTMNELSFDQTFLVNELKDFHHYRENRLVYLTFGNYLGQLLPVRNQNGGFVSVEKDSVVDVAVDLSDINGNCSRIMFQLWGKSPLRELVLADGEKLLMNHQSDSLKKEKYTLWLEADALPYPVVCKPEVSSRLRDSVETIEVFSTGKQIYPGTGFCVDH
;
A
#
# COMPACT_ATOMS: atom_id res chain seq x y z
N MET A 1 -69.95 -21.23 -28.13
CA MET A 1 -68.78 -21.77 -28.83
C MET A 1 -67.73 -20.67 -28.93
N TRP A 2 -66.78 -20.64 -28.04
CA TRP A 2 -65.48 -19.94 -28.27
C TRP A 2 -64.47 -20.48 -27.24
N ARG A 3 -63.45 -21.09 -27.71
CA ARG A 3 -62.37 -21.72 -26.92
C ARG A 3 -61.36 -20.67 -26.51
N GLY A 4 -61.11 -20.49 -25.21
CA GLY A 4 -60.03 -19.69 -24.68
C GLY A 4 -58.70 -20.45 -24.70
N ILE A 5 -57.73 -19.90 -25.39
CA ILE A 5 -56.33 -20.36 -25.41
C ILE A 5 -55.61 -19.78 -24.21
N GLY A 6 -55.28 -20.62 -23.23
CA GLY A 6 -54.49 -20.19 -22.09
C GLY A 6 -53.00 -20.05 -22.50
N ALA A 7 -52.51 -18.85 -22.43
CA ALA A 7 -51.07 -18.57 -22.58
C ALA A 7 -50.35 -18.97 -21.30
N LEU A 8 -49.55 -20.04 -21.38
CA LEU A 8 -48.62 -20.49 -20.34
C LEU A 8 -47.42 -19.54 -20.36
N LEU A 9 -47.38 -18.59 -19.45
CA LEU A 9 -46.20 -17.74 -19.24
C LEU A 9 -45.12 -18.56 -18.53
N LEU A 10 -44.14 -19.06 -19.28
CA LEU A 10 -42.98 -19.74 -18.74
C LEU A 10 -42.03 -18.66 -18.14
N MET A 11 -42.13 -18.48 -16.84
CA MET A 11 -41.23 -17.57 -16.08
C MET A 11 -39.90 -18.27 -15.93
N LEU A 12 -38.96 -18.04 -16.85
CA LEU A 12 -37.56 -18.41 -16.71
C LEU A 12 -36.96 -17.60 -15.56
N LEU A 13 -36.95 -18.15 -14.36
CA LEU A 13 -36.08 -17.74 -13.28
C LEU A 13 -34.64 -18.00 -13.69
N LEU A 14 -33.97 -17.00 -14.22
CA LEU A 14 -32.53 -16.97 -14.29
C LEU A 14 -32.00 -16.93 -12.85
N LEU A 15 -31.81 -18.10 -12.27
CA LEU A 15 -30.95 -18.28 -11.14
C LEU A 15 -29.53 -17.92 -11.61
N SER A 16 -29.16 -16.65 -11.47
CA SER A 16 -27.78 -16.26 -11.44
C SER A 16 -27.17 -16.94 -10.22
N SER A 17 -26.69 -18.17 -10.41
CA SER A 17 -25.76 -18.78 -9.48
C SER A 17 -24.56 -17.85 -9.44
N ASN A 18 -24.49 -17.01 -8.41
CA ASN A 18 -23.22 -16.50 -7.95
C ASN A 18 -22.41 -17.75 -7.59
N VAL A 19 -21.64 -18.23 -8.54
CA VAL A 19 -20.53 -19.13 -8.26
C VAL A 19 -19.60 -18.27 -7.40
N CYS A 20 -19.83 -18.32 -6.10
CA CYS A 20 -18.82 -17.96 -5.14
C CYS A 20 -17.68 -18.93 -5.43
N ALA A 21 -16.68 -18.47 -6.18
CA ALA A 21 -15.47 -19.24 -6.39
C ALA A 21 -14.98 -19.59 -4.98
N GLN A 22 -15.08 -20.87 -4.64
CA GLN A 22 -14.57 -21.38 -3.38
C GLN A 22 -13.07 -21.14 -3.46
N THR A 23 -12.60 -20.07 -2.80
CA THR A 23 -11.18 -19.78 -2.72
C THR A 23 -10.54 -20.95 -1.98
N ASP A 24 -9.75 -21.72 -2.71
CA ASP A 24 -8.99 -22.84 -2.15
C ASP A 24 -8.22 -22.33 -0.92
N THR A 25 -8.54 -22.84 0.25
CA THR A 25 -7.85 -22.44 1.48
C THR A 25 -6.42 -22.99 1.44
N LEU A 26 -5.44 -22.10 1.46
CA LEU A 26 -4.03 -22.46 1.54
C LEU A 26 -3.66 -22.87 2.98
N LEU A 27 -2.68 -23.75 3.11
CA LEU A 27 -2.03 -24.01 4.40
C LEU A 27 -1.22 -22.77 4.83
N TYR A 28 -1.00 -22.60 6.13
CA TYR A 28 -0.06 -21.59 6.61
C TYR A 28 1.38 -21.97 6.20
N PRO A 29 2.19 -21.01 5.74
CA PRO A 29 3.57 -21.28 5.32
C PRO A 29 4.51 -21.65 6.49
N LEU A 30 4.11 -21.37 7.74
CA LEU A 30 4.77 -21.78 8.98
C LEU A 30 3.82 -22.60 9.84
N LYS A 31 4.32 -23.62 10.54
CA LYS A 31 3.50 -24.54 11.34
C LYS A 31 2.87 -23.94 12.62
N ASN A 32 3.33 -22.77 13.07
CA ASN A 32 2.82 -22.12 14.28
C ASN A 32 1.75 -21.08 13.96
N VAL A 33 1.00 -20.65 14.99
CA VAL A 33 -0.03 -19.61 14.88
C VAL A 33 0.50 -18.38 14.15
N PRO A 34 -0.17 -17.93 13.10
CA PRO A 34 0.32 -16.87 12.23
C PRO A 34 0.17 -15.50 12.90
N LEU A 35 1.18 -15.06 13.61
CA LEU A 35 1.30 -13.67 14.03
C LEU A 35 2.03 -12.89 12.92
N LEU A 36 1.46 -11.74 12.54
CA LEU A 36 2.04 -10.87 11.52
C LEU A 36 2.87 -9.76 12.14
N SER A 37 3.94 -9.39 11.47
CA SER A 37 4.70 -8.15 11.70
C SER A 37 4.43 -7.10 10.62
N GLY A 38 3.87 -7.48 9.48
CA GLY A 38 3.42 -6.62 8.40
C GLY A 38 2.32 -7.30 7.60
N ASN A 39 1.34 -6.54 7.10
CA ASN A 39 0.24 -7.05 6.30
C ASN A 39 0.29 -6.51 4.86
N PHE A 40 -0.54 -7.09 4.00
CA PHE A 40 -0.71 -6.70 2.61
C PHE A 40 -1.25 -5.28 2.50
N GLY A 41 -0.68 -4.48 1.59
CA GLY A 41 -1.07 -3.09 1.35
C GLY A 41 -0.55 -2.10 2.41
N GLU A 42 0.28 -2.52 3.36
CA GLU A 42 0.90 -1.60 4.31
C GLU A 42 1.77 -0.56 3.60
N LEU A 43 1.62 0.70 4.00
CA LEU A 43 2.40 1.81 3.46
C LEU A 43 3.87 1.70 3.89
N ARG A 44 4.75 1.39 2.95
CA ARG A 44 6.21 1.41 3.15
C ARG A 44 6.81 2.73 2.63
N ALA A 45 8.11 2.91 2.77
CA ALA A 45 8.78 4.14 2.35
C ALA A 45 8.58 4.46 0.87
N THR A 46 8.74 3.46 0.00
CA THR A 46 8.76 3.60 -1.47
C THR A 46 7.74 2.75 -2.20
N HIS A 47 7.00 1.87 -1.51
CA HIS A 47 6.07 0.93 -2.12
C HIS A 47 4.97 0.52 -1.14
N LEU A 48 3.94 -0.15 -1.64
CA LEU A 48 2.96 -0.89 -0.84
C LEU A 48 3.50 -2.30 -0.59
N HIS A 49 3.30 -2.82 0.61
CA HIS A 49 3.73 -4.16 0.97
C HIS A 49 2.91 -5.22 0.21
N THR A 50 3.57 -6.08 -0.56
CA THR A 50 2.94 -7.01 -1.50
C THR A 50 2.64 -8.39 -0.92
N GLY A 51 2.87 -8.58 0.39
CA GLY A 51 2.69 -9.86 1.06
C GLY A 51 2.29 -9.76 2.52
N LEU A 52 2.54 -10.83 3.25
CA LEU A 52 2.45 -10.92 4.70
C LEU A 52 3.82 -11.23 5.28
N ASP A 53 4.20 -10.52 6.33
CA ASP A 53 5.41 -10.81 7.10
C ASP A 53 5.04 -11.65 8.33
N PHE A 54 5.30 -12.95 8.29
CA PHE A 54 5.06 -13.86 9.39
C PHE A 54 6.18 -13.82 10.42
N LYS A 55 5.82 -13.60 11.69
CA LYS A 55 6.78 -13.61 12.80
C LYS A 55 7.40 -14.98 12.99
N THR A 56 8.72 -15.00 13.21
CA THR A 56 9.48 -16.20 13.54
C THR A 56 10.01 -16.18 15.01
N GLY A 57 9.52 -15.23 15.80
CA GLY A 57 10.01 -15.04 17.18
C GLY A 57 11.47 -14.58 17.23
N GLY A 58 11.94 -13.82 16.23
CA GLY A 58 13.31 -13.33 16.12
C GLY A 58 14.31 -14.43 15.77
N ARG A 59 13.89 -15.60 15.31
CA ARG A 59 14.75 -16.75 14.99
C ARG A 59 14.70 -17.09 13.51
N GLU A 60 15.83 -17.52 12.98
CA GLU A 60 15.94 -18.13 11.68
C GLU A 60 15.82 -19.65 11.74
N GLY A 61 15.63 -20.28 10.60
CA GLY A 61 15.68 -21.74 10.47
C GLY A 61 14.38 -22.48 10.79
N LEU A 62 13.24 -21.78 10.95
CA LEU A 62 11.93 -22.43 11.06
C LEU A 62 11.56 -23.07 9.72
N PRO A 63 11.04 -24.33 9.71
CA PRO A 63 10.60 -24.96 8.48
C PRO A 63 9.50 -24.14 7.78
N VAL A 64 9.73 -23.80 6.52
CA VAL A 64 8.76 -23.19 5.61
C VAL A 64 8.17 -24.29 4.75
N ILE A 65 6.85 -24.36 4.71
CA ILE A 65 6.12 -25.44 4.00
C ILE A 65 5.46 -24.95 2.73
N CYS A 66 5.33 -25.86 1.77
CA CYS A 66 4.51 -25.70 0.58
C CYS A 66 3.03 -25.58 1.00
N VAL A 67 2.38 -24.49 0.66
CA VAL A 67 1.00 -24.18 1.14
C VAL A 67 -0.09 -24.90 0.36
N LYS A 68 0.22 -25.39 -0.83
CA LYS A 68 -0.64 -26.16 -1.77
C LYS A 68 0.29 -26.96 -2.68
N ASP A 69 -0.17 -28.09 -3.23
CA ASP A 69 0.61 -28.86 -4.22
C ASP A 69 1.10 -27.93 -5.34
N GLY A 70 2.37 -27.99 -5.69
CA GLY A 70 2.94 -27.06 -6.67
C GLY A 70 4.32 -27.46 -7.18
N VAL A 71 4.79 -26.65 -8.11
CA VAL A 71 6.09 -26.79 -8.78
C VAL A 71 6.91 -25.53 -8.54
N VAL A 72 8.19 -25.69 -8.23
CA VAL A 72 9.10 -24.51 -8.15
C VAL A 72 9.25 -23.95 -9.56
N ALA A 73 8.69 -22.76 -9.78
CA ALA A 73 8.73 -22.06 -11.05
C ALA A 73 9.97 -21.15 -11.18
N ARG A 74 10.41 -20.54 -10.08
CA ARG A 74 11.55 -19.63 -10.06
C ARG A 74 12.28 -19.70 -8.72
N VAL A 75 13.58 -19.52 -8.77
CA VAL A 75 14.45 -19.34 -7.58
C VAL A 75 15.23 -18.05 -7.73
N LYS A 76 15.26 -17.26 -6.67
CA LYS A 76 16.08 -16.06 -6.57
C LYS A 76 17.04 -16.15 -5.40
N VAL A 77 18.30 -15.74 -5.62
CA VAL A 77 19.32 -15.52 -4.60
C VAL A 77 19.93 -14.14 -4.87
N SER A 78 19.77 -13.21 -3.95
CA SER A 78 20.27 -11.85 -4.09
C SER A 78 20.71 -11.29 -2.73
N ALA A 79 21.63 -10.34 -2.74
CA ALA A 79 22.03 -9.60 -1.55
C ALA A 79 20.95 -8.59 -1.10
N THR A 80 20.03 -8.22 -1.97
CA THR A 80 18.99 -7.20 -1.75
C THR A 80 17.58 -7.75 -2.01
N GLY A 81 16.55 -6.93 -1.78
CA GLY A 81 15.16 -7.28 -2.02
C GLY A 81 14.73 -8.50 -1.20
N TYR A 82 14.14 -9.50 -1.84
CA TYR A 82 13.68 -10.73 -1.16
C TYR A 82 14.80 -11.65 -0.66
N GLY A 83 16.08 -11.36 -0.98
CA GLY A 83 17.18 -12.23 -0.61
C GLY A 83 17.10 -13.60 -1.29
N ASN A 84 17.13 -14.67 -0.49
CA ASN A 84 16.81 -16.00 -0.99
C ASN A 84 15.28 -16.15 -1.07
N ALA A 85 14.77 -16.40 -2.26
CA ALA A 85 13.33 -16.56 -2.47
C ALA A 85 12.98 -17.74 -3.37
N LEU A 86 11.83 -18.35 -3.10
CA LEU A 86 11.20 -19.39 -3.91
C LEU A 86 9.86 -18.91 -4.44
N TYR A 87 9.58 -19.27 -5.70
CA TYR A 87 8.30 -19.05 -6.35
C TYR A 87 7.74 -20.40 -6.75
N LEU A 88 6.55 -20.73 -6.27
CA LEU A 88 5.87 -21.98 -6.59
C LEU A 88 4.58 -21.68 -7.34
N GLU A 89 4.42 -22.28 -8.52
CA GLU A 89 3.17 -22.28 -9.26
C GLU A 89 2.28 -23.43 -8.78
N HIS A 90 0.99 -23.13 -8.65
CA HIS A 90 -0.03 -24.05 -8.18
C HIS A 90 -1.16 -24.18 -9.20
N GLU A 91 -1.89 -25.29 -9.12
CA GLU A 91 -3.12 -25.43 -9.87
C GLU A 91 -4.14 -24.35 -9.45
N GLY A 92 -4.83 -23.77 -10.43
CA GLY A 92 -5.76 -22.64 -10.20
C GLY A 92 -5.17 -21.28 -10.53
N GLY A 93 -3.96 -21.22 -11.11
CA GLY A 93 -3.38 -19.97 -11.67
C GLY A 93 -2.83 -19.02 -10.62
N ILE A 94 -2.41 -19.53 -9.48
CA ILE A 94 -1.73 -18.75 -8.43
C ILE A 94 -0.27 -19.18 -8.29
N THR A 95 0.58 -18.20 -7.98
CA THR A 95 1.98 -18.39 -7.63
C THR A 95 2.21 -17.90 -6.21
N THR A 96 2.85 -18.72 -5.37
CA THR A 96 3.26 -18.28 -4.02
C THR A 96 4.74 -17.94 -3.98
N VAL A 97 5.08 -16.88 -3.22
CA VAL A 97 6.45 -16.40 -3.06
C VAL A 97 6.83 -16.48 -1.58
N TYR A 98 8.00 -17.04 -1.32
CA TYR A 98 8.58 -17.17 0.02
C TYR A 98 9.91 -16.44 0.03
N GLY A 99 10.00 -15.34 0.75
CA GLY A 99 11.16 -14.45 0.81
C GLY A 99 11.95 -14.53 2.11
N HIS A 100 13.11 -13.90 2.10
CA HIS A 100 14.07 -13.78 3.22
C HIS A 100 14.56 -15.12 3.79
N LEU A 101 14.58 -16.17 2.97
CA LEU A 101 14.90 -17.53 3.40
C LEU A 101 16.39 -17.64 3.81
N SER A 102 16.69 -18.40 4.88
CA SER A 102 18.08 -18.68 5.26
C SER A 102 18.70 -19.74 4.36
N ARG A 103 17.93 -20.76 3.98
CA ARG A 103 18.39 -21.85 3.09
C ARG A 103 17.20 -22.58 2.47
N PHE A 104 17.47 -23.21 1.34
CA PHE A 104 16.54 -24.13 0.68
C PHE A 104 16.73 -25.58 1.19
N VAL A 105 15.75 -26.45 0.99
CA VAL A 105 15.94 -27.90 1.22
C VAL A 105 17.01 -28.47 0.27
N PRO A 106 17.69 -29.59 0.64
CA PRO A 106 18.82 -30.12 -0.13
C PRO A 106 18.57 -30.30 -1.62
N ARG A 107 17.35 -30.73 -2.00
CA ARG A 107 16.95 -30.93 -3.39
C ARG A 107 17.01 -29.65 -4.21
N ILE A 108 16.49 -28.54 -3.69
CA ILE A 108 16.52 -27.21 -4.32
C ILE A 108 17.94 -26.64 -4.23
N ALA A 109 18.58 -26.69 -3.06
CA ALA A 109 19.91 -26.16 -2.83
C ALA A 109 20.96 -26.74 -3.76
N LYS A 110 20.86 -28.02 -4.12
CA LYS A 110 21.76 -28.67 -5.09
C LYS A 110 21.65 -28.03 -6.47
N VAL A 111 20.42 -27.77 -6.94
CA VAL A 111 20.18 -27.15 -8.26
C VAL A 111 20.71 -25.72 -8.25
N VAL A 112 20.37 -24.93 -7.23
CA VAL A 112 20.85 -23.54 -7.07
C VAL A 112 22.37 -23.46 -7.10
N ARG A 113 23.03 -24.34 -6.35
CA ARG A 113 24.51 -24.39 -6.31
C ARG A 113 25.12 -24.70 -7.68
N ASN A 114 24.55 -25.66 -8.42
CA ASN A 114 25.01 -25.97 -9.76
C ASN A 114 24.86 -24.77 -10.70
N ILE A 115 23.75 -24.01 -10.61
CA ILE A 115 23.54 -22.80 -11.39
C ILE A 115 24.60 -21.74 -11.01
N GLN A 116 24.85 -21.54 -9.72
CA GLN A 116 25.86 -20.59 -9.23
C GLN A 116 27.27 -20.92 -9.77
N TYR A 117 27.67 -22.20 -9.73
CA TYR A 117 28.97 -22.64 -10.28
C TYR A 117 29.05 -22.48 -11.80
N ASN A 118 27.99 -22.86 -12.52
CA ASN A 118 27.95 -22.74 -13.98
C ASN A 118 27.99 -21.28 -14.46
N LYS A 119 27.41 -20.35 -13.68
CA LYS A 119 27.38 -18.91 -13.98
C LYS A 119 28.54 -18.13 -13.34
N GLU A 120 29.35 -18.79 -12.51
CA GLU A 120 30.39 -18.14 -11.71
C GLU A 120 29.86 -16.91 -10.95
N SER A 121 28.60 -17.01 -10.45
CA SER A 121 27.90 -15.94 -9.78
C SER A 121 27.23 -16.42 -8.50
N PHE A 122 27.31 -15.62 -7.44
CA PHE A 122 26.52 -15.83 -6.23
C PHE A 122 25.03 -15.58 -6.49
N GLU A 123 24.71 -14.58 -7.31
CA GLU A 123 23.32 -14.21 -7.61
C GLU A 123 22.70 -15.19 -8.60
N VAL A 124 21.45 -15.57 -8.31
CA VAL A 124 20.62 -16.44 -9.14
C VAL A 124 19.25 -15.78 -9.30
N ASP A 125 18.76 -15.75 -10.50
CA ASP A 125 17.37 -15.39 -10.80
C ASP A 125 16.94 -16.21 -12.02
N GLU A 126 16.39 -17.41 -11.77
CA GLU A 126 16.22 -18.44 -12.80
C GLU A 126 14.86 -19.10 -12.77
N ASN A 127 14.30 -19.27 -13.97
CA ASN A 127 13.17 -20.14 -14.18
C ASN A 127 13.56 -21.60 -13.95
N MET A 128 12.76 -22.35 -13.22
CA MET A 128 13.04 -23.70 -12.78
C MET A 128 12.23 -24.78 -13.51
N SER A 129 11.49 -24.43 -14.55
CA SER A 129 10.59 -25.35 -15.26
C SER A 129 11.27 -26.61 -15.78
N GLY A 130 12.56 -26.55 -16.12
CA GLY A 130 13.36 -27.69 -16.58
C GLY A 130 13.81 -28.68 -15.50
N TYR A 131 13.58 -28.40 -14.21
CA TYR A 131 14.11 -29.20 -13.10
C TYR A 131 13.09 -30.10 -12.40
N GLU A 132 11.81 -30.07 -12.78
CA GLU A 132 10.73 -30.88 -12.21
C GLU A 132 10.66 -30.93 -10.68
N LEU A 133 10.90 -29.81 -10.03
CA LEU A 133 10.89 -29.66 -8.57
C LEU A 133 9.48 -29.55 -8.04
N ARG A 134 8.79 -30.68 -7.89
CA ARG A 134 7.41 -30.79 -7.37
C ARG A 134 7.40 -31.02 -5.88
N PHE A 135 6.46 -30.37 -5.19
CA PHE A 135 6.21 -30.50 -3.75
C PHE A 135 4.72 -30.63 -3.49
N ARG A 136 4.37 -31.38 -2.45
CA ARG A 136 3.00 -31.51 -1.97
C ARG A 136 2.74 -30.48 -0.87
N ALA A 137 1.49 -30.14 -0.67
CA ALA A 137 1.05 -29.35 0.47
C ALA A 137 1.58 -29.94 1.78
N GLY A 138 2.21 -29.13 2.61
CA GLY A 138 2.83 -29.56 3.88
C GLY A 138 4.30 -29.97 3.78
N ASP A 139 4.85 -30.20 2.60
CA ASP A 139 6.28 -30.51 2.44
C ASP A 139 7.12 -29.30 2.86
N THR A 140 8.23 -29.54 3.56
CA THR A 140 9.21 -28.49 3.83
C THR A 140 9.95 -28.17 2.53
N ILE A 141 9.98 -26.88 2.15
CA ILE A 141 10.64 -26.39 0.92
C ILE A 141 11.86 -25.53 1.22
N ALA A 142 11.88 -24.87 2.38
CA ALA A 142 12.95 -23.98 2.78
C ALA A 142 12.93 -23.76 4.31
N TYR A 143 13.76 -22.83 4.77
CA TYR A 143 13.80 -22.41 6.17
C TYR A 143 13.79 -20.88 6.25
N SER A 144 13.01 -20.33 7.21
CA SER A 144 12.93 -18.89 7.45
C SER A 144 14.29 -18.27 7.76
N GLY A 145 14.48 -17.02 7.45
CA GLY A 145 15.75 -16.33 7.64
C GLY A 145 15.62 -14.82 7.76
N ASN A 146 16.69 -14.14 7.30
CA ASN A 146 16.83 -12.70 7.33
C ASN A 146 17.67 -12.19 6.14
N THR A 147 17.63 -12.89 4.99
CA THR A 147 18.41 -12.52 3.81
C THR A 147 17.77 -11.38 3.03
N GLY A 148 18.56 -10.68 2.21
CA GLY A 148 18.09 -9.55 1.42
C GLY A 148 17.82 -8.28 2.24
N SER A 149 16.86 -7.45 1.81
CA SER A 149 16.51 -6.19 2.47
C SER A 149 15.53 -6.43 3.62
N SER A 150 15.97 -7.10 4.68
CA SER A 150 15.16 -7.44 5.85
C SER A 150 15.70 -6.77 7.12
N GLY A 151 14.80 -6.22 7.93
CA GLY A 151 15.12 -5.57 9.21
C GLY A 151 15.24 -6.53 10.40
N GLY A 152 14.97 -7.83 10.22
CA GLY A 152 15.03 -8.86 11.26
C GLY A 152 14.38 -10.17 10.82
N PRO A 153 14.63 -11.30 11.52
CA PRO A 153 14.12 -12.60 11.11
C PRO A 153 12.61 -12.67 11.00
N HIS A 154 12.10 -12.98 9.80
CA HIS A 154 10.69 -13.22 9.51
C HIS A 154 10.56 -14.05 8.22
N LEU A 155 9.36 -14.47 7.88
CA LEU A 155 9.04 -15.00 6.56
C LEU A 155 8.14 -14.02 5.83
N HIS A 156 8.64 -13.48 4.71
CA HIS A 156 7.80 -12.77 3.75
C HIS A 156 7.08 -13.77 2.84
N PHE A 157 5.77 -13.65 2.73
CA PHE A 157 4.93 -14.56 1.96
C PHE A 157 3.96 -13.81 1.06
N GLU A 158 3.94 -14.14 -0.24
CA GLU A 158 3.01 -13.56 -1.20
C GLU A 158 2.16 -14.63 -1.88
N VAL A 159 1.00 -14.22 -2.34
CA VAL A 159 0.19 -14.90 -3.35
C VAL A 159 0.10 -13.97 -4.54
N ARG A 160 0.35 -14.50 -5.75
CA ARG A 160 0.24 -13.74 -7.00
C ARG A 160 -0.69 -14.46 -7.97
N ASP A 161 -1.36 -13.70 -8.81
CA ASP A 161 -1.90 -14.23 -10.05
C ASP A 161 -0.75 -14.62 -10.98
N THR A 162 -0.72 -15.88 -11.44
CA THR A 162 0.42 -16.40 -12.23
C THR A 162 0.58 -15.67 -13.56
N LYS A 163 -0.51 -15.18 -14.15
CA LYS A 163 -0.49 -14.59 -15.49
C LYS A 163 -0.11 -13.11 -15.48
N SER A 164 -0.72 -12.33 -14.59
CA SER A 164 -0.48 -10.89 -14.48
C SER A 164 0.70 -10.55 -13.57
N GLU A 165 1.14 -11.50 -12.74
CA GLU A 165 2.09 -11.33 -11.63
C GLU A 165 1.61 -10.31 -10.57
N HIS A 166 0.37 -9.85 -10.62
CA HIS A 166 -0.18 -8.99 -9.59
C HIS A 166 -0.17 -9.70 -8.23
N ALA A 167 0.23 -8.99 -7.20
CA ALA A 167 0.17 -9.48 -5.85
C ALA A 167 -1.28 -9.47 -5.34
N LEU A 168 -1.76 -10.61 -4.88
CA LEU A 168 -3.09 -10.80 -4.30
C LEU A 168 -2.96 -10.82 -2.77
N ASN A 169 -3.93 -10.25 -2.06
CA ASN A 169 -3.89 -10.27 -0.60
C ASN A 169 -3.97 -11.70 -0.06
N PRO A 170 -2.90 -12.23 0.56
CA PRO A 170 -2.87 -13.62 1.00
C PRO A 170 -3.94 -13.97 2.06
N LEU A 171 -4.47 -12.97 2.77
CA LEU A 171 -5.58 -13.16 3.72
C LEU A 171 -6.90 -13.55 3.06
N GLN A 172 -7.02 -13.45 1.73
CA GLN A 172 -8.16 -14.01 0.98
C GLN A 172 -8.10 -15.55 0.89
N PHE A 173 -6.92 -16.12 1.05
CA PHE A 173 -6.62 -17.55 0.91
C PHE A 173 -6.29 -18.21 2.26
N LEU A 174 -5.98 -17.41 3.28
CA LEU A 174 -5.60 -17.88 4.61
C LEU A 174 -6.67 -17.51 5.63
N SER A 175 -7.12 -18.47 6.43
CA SER A 175 -8.17 -18.25 7.45
C SER A 175 -7.57 -17.61 8.72
N VAL A 176 -7.23 -16.34 8.68
CA VAL A 176 -6.78 -15.59 9.88
C VAL A 176 -7.98 -14.97 10.57
N LYS A 177 -8.22 -15.35 11.84
CA LYS A 177 -9.31 -14.78 12.63
C LYS A 177 -8.84 -13.54 13.37
N ASP A 178 -9.48 -12.42 13.12
CA ASP A 178 -9.36 -11.19 13.88
C ASP A 178 -10.74 -10.65 14.29
N GLN A 179 -10.81 -10.03 15.46
CA GLN A 179 -12.02 -9.42 16.01
C GLN A 179 -11.80 -7.94 16.35
N THR A 180 -10.63 -7.41 15.97
CA THR A 180 -10.20 -6.06 16.31
C THR A 180 -10.29 -5.19 15.06
N GLY A 181 -11.16 -4.20 15.04
CA GLY A 181 -11.23 -3.28 13.90
C GLY A 181 -10.13 -2.21 13.94
N PRO A 182 -9.89 -1.52 12.81
CA PRO A 182 -8.87 -0.48 12.69
C PRO A 182 -9.04 0.65 13.71
N ASN A 183 -7.95 1.12 14.30
CA ASN A 183 -7.94 2.23 15.24
C ASN A 183 -7.95 3.58 14.51
N VAL A 184 -8.75 4.51 15.00
CA VAL A 184 -8.76 5.90 14.54
C VAL A 184 -7.80 6.71 15.43
N ARG A 185 -6.70 7.20 14.85
CA ARG A 185 -5.68 8.01 15.55
C ARG A 185 -5.82 9.49 15.28
N GLY A 186 -6.32 9.87 14.09
CA GLY A 186 -6.52 11.26 13.72
C GLY A 186 -7.21 11.41 12.38
N VAL A 187 -7.82 12.57 12.21
CA VAL A 187 -8.41 13.01 10.94
C VAL A 187 -7.81 14.37 10.61
N TYR A 188 -7.36 14.54 9.39
CA TYR A 188 -6.73 15.77 8.91
C TYR A 188 -7.50 16.29 7.71
N VAL A 189 -7.61 17.60 7.62
CA VAL A 189 -8.25 18.29 6.53
C VAL A 189 -7.23 19.18 5.83
N TYR A 190 -7.20 19.11 4.51
CA TYR A 190 -6.30 19.86 3.65
C TYR A 190 -7.12 20.75 2.73
N SER A 191 -6.72 22.01 2.56
CA SER A 191 -7.16 22.80 1.44
C SER A 191 -6.27 22.50 0.23
N VAL A 192 -6.87 22.53 -0.95
CA VAL A 192 -6.16 22.27 -2.20
C VAL A 192 -6.33 23.49 -3.10
N SER A 193 -5.23 24.09 -3.53
CA SER A 193 -5.26 25.25 -4.44
C SER A 193 -5.62 24.81 -5.86
N ASP A 194 -5.91 25.75 -6.74
CA ASP A 194 -6.19 25.51 -8.14
C ASP A 194 -4.99 24.87 -8.85
N GLU A 195 -3.76 25.17 -8.40
CA GLU A 195 -2.53 24.54 -8.89
C GLU A 195 -2.33 23.12 -8.32
N GLY A 196 -3.16 22.68 -7.37
CA GLY A 196 -3.09 21.35 -6.74
C GLY A 196 -2.18 21.27 -5.52
N THR A 197 -1.67 22.41 -4.99
CA THR A 197 -0.88 22.39 -3.74
C THR A 197 -1.75 21.99 -2.55
N ARG A 198 -1.23 21.16 -1.67
CA ARG A 198 -1.92 20.60 -0.50
C ARG A 198 -1.46 21.32 0.75
N THR A 199 -2.34 22.07 1.39
CA THR A 199 -2.03 22.79 2.64
C THR A 199 -2.83 22.21 3.79
N PRO A 200 -2.19 21.67 4.86
CA PRO A 200 -2.90 21.24 6.05
C PRO A 200 -3.68 22.39 6.66
N VAL A 201 -4.98 22.22 6.84
CA VAL A 201 -5.86 23.23 7.46
C VAL A 201 -5.98 22.96 8.95
N ARG A 202 -6.36 21.73 9.31
CA ARG A 202 -6.66 21.37 10.69
C ARG A 202 -6.67 19.85 10.90
N ARG A 203 -6.30 19.45 12.12
CA ARG A 203 -6.69 18.16 12.68
C ARG A 203 -8.13 18.26 13.21
N VAL A 204 -8.98 17.30 12.86
CA VAL A 204 -10.35 17.22 13.36
C VAL A 204 -10.35 16.45 14.66
N GLU A 205 -10.88 17.07 15.72
CA GLU A 205 -11.07 16.38 17.00
C GLU A 205 -12.29 15.47 16.89
N VAL A 206 -12.07 14.17 17.05
CA VAL A 206 -13.11 13.13 17.03
C VAL A 206 -13.11 12.37 18.34
N LYS A 207 -14.32 12.04 18.85
CA LYS A 207 -14.51 11.27 20.08
C LYS A 207 -15.23 9.98 19.78
N ASN A 208 -14.77 8.87 20.33
CA ASN A 208 -15.48 7.59 20.26
C ASN A 208 -16.79 7.70 21.07
N THR A 209 -17.92 7.47 20.42
CA THR A 209 -19.26 7.52 21.01
C THR A 209 -19.84 6.13 21.30
N GLY A 210 -19.03 5.10 21.18
CA GLY A 210 -19.41 3.70 21.34
C GLY A 210 -19.37 2.93 20.03
N ASN A 211 -19.24 1.61 20.09
CA ASN A 211 -19.27 0.70 18.94
C ASN A 211 -18.33 1.14 17.77
N ARG A 212 -17.14 1.69 18.10
CA ARG A 212 -16.17 2.18 17.12
C ARG A 212 -16.71 3.27 16.19
N VAL A 213 -17.71 4.04 16.64
CA VAL A 213 -18.24 5.22 15.96
C VAL A 213 -17.58 6.47 16.57
N PHE A 214 -16.89 7.23 15.75
CA PHE A 214 -16.17 8.44 16.12
C PHE A 214 -16.88 9.65 15.56
N ARG A 215 -17.22 10.61 16.41
CA ARG A 215 -17.93 11.84 15.99
C ARG A 215 -17.05 13.06 16.23
N GLY A 216 -16.92 13.88 15.20
CA GLY A 216 -16.35 15.22 15.25
C GLY A 216 -17.41 16.30 15.12
N GLY A 217 -17.01 17.53 15.41
CA GLY A 217 -17.83 18.71 15.22
C GLY A 217 -17.79 19.25 13.79
N LYS A 218 -18.30 20.47 13.65
CA LYS A 218 -18.24 21.25 12.41
C LYS A 218 -16.86 21.90 12.28
N VAL A 219 -16.17 21.66 11.17
CA VAL A 219 -14.82 22.15 10.87
C VAL A 219 -14.90 23.21 9.78
N GLY A 220 -14.49 24.44 10.12
CA GLY A 220 -14.41 25.51 9.12
C GLY A 220 -13.18 25.31 8.22
N VAL A 221 -13.42 25.33 6.91
CA VAL A 221 -12.42 25.19 5.85
C VAL A 221 -12.55 26.34 4.85
N PRO A 222 -11.50 26.68 4.10
CA PRO A 222 -11.68 27.52 2.92
C PRO A 222 -12.68 26.90 1.95
N ALA A 223 -13.50 27.72 1.31
CA ALA A 223 -14.35 27.26 0.21
C ALA A 223 -13.47 26.84 -0.98
N GLY A 224 -13.83 25.74 -1.63
CA GLY A 224 -13.06 25.16 -2.72
C GLY A 224 -12.89 23.64 -2.55
N MET A 225 -11.80 23.11 -3.11
CA MET A 225 -11.47 21.69 -2.97
C MET A 225 -10.79 21.39 -1.64
N VAL A 226 -11.28 20.36 -0.98
CA VAL A 226 -10.82 19.91 0.33
C VAL A 226 -10.40 18.43 0.25
N GLY A 227 -9.22 18.13 0.75
CA GLY A 227 -8.73 16.76 0.90
C GLY A 227 -8.87 16.25 2.33
N ILE A 228 -9.01 14.94 2.50
CA ILE A 228 -9.12 14.29 3.82
C ILE A 228 -7.97 13.32 3.99
N GLY A 229 -7.28 13.40 5.12
CA GLY A 229 -6.26 12.45 5.54
C GLY A 229 -6.70 11.70 6.79
N ILE A 230 -6.50 10.39 6.81
CA ILE A 230 -6.91 9.53 7.91
C ILE A 230 -5.67 8.86 8.52
N GLN A 231 -5.37 9.19 9.77
CA GLN A 231 -4.38 8.48 10.55
C GLN A 231 -5.04 7.26 11.18
N SER A 232 -4.63 6.08 10.73
CA SER A 232 -5.14 4.82 11.20
C SER A 232 -4.06 3.76 11.22
N ASP A 233 -4.18 2.84 12.13
CA ASP A 233 -3.43 1.59 12.20
C ASP A 233 -4.38 0.46 12.61
N ASP A 234 -4.00 -0.76 12.27
CA ASP A 234 -4.70 -1.96 12.70
C ASP A 234 -3.78 -2.85 13.53
N TYR A 235 -4.33 -3.83 14.23
CA TYR A 235 -3.58 -4.77 15.06
C TYR A 235 -4.27 -6.12 15.04
N MET A 236 -3.50 -7.16 14.89
CA MET A 236 -4.00 -8.50 15.22
C MET A 236 -4.06 -8.70 16.73
N LYS A 237 -5.03 -9.49 17.17
CA LYS A 237 -5.08 -10.00 18.55
C LYS A 237 -3.73 -10.63 18.93
N ASP A 238 -3.26 -10.35 20.11
CA ASP A 238 -1.98 -10.85 20.67
C ASP A 238 -0.71 -10.37 19.91
N SER A 239 -0.82 -9.32 19.08
CA SER A 239 0.31 -8.67 18.44
C SER A 239 0.31 -7.16 18.70
N TRP A 240 1.50 -6.59 18.91
CA TRP A 240 1.69 -5.13 19.07
C TRP A 240 2.15 -4.44 17.78
N ASN A 241 2.34 -5.19 16.71
CA ASN A 241 2.74 -4.60 15.43
C ASN A 241 1.58 -3.84 14.81
N LYS A 242 1.88 -2.62 14.38
CA LYS A 242 0.96 -1.83 13.57
C LYS A 242 0.85 -2.46 12.19
N LEU A 243 -0.36 -2.64 11.74
CA LEU A 243 -0.71 -3.11 10.41
C LEU A 243 -1.39 -2.00 9.62
N GLY A 244 -1.36 -2.07 8.31
CA GLY A 244 -2.14 -1.19 7.43
C GLY A 244 -3.62 -1.55 7.43
N VAL A 245 -4.49 -0.60 7.08
CA VAL A 245 -5.92 -0.86 6.93
C VAL A 245 -6.22 -1.57 5.62
N TYR A 246 -7.19 -2.49 5.64
CA TYR A 246 -7.63 -3.21 4.45
C TYR A 246 -8.57 -2.38 3.57
N GLY A 247 -9.54 -1.74 4.20
CA GLY A 247 -10.56 -0.94 3.52
C GLY A 247 -10.66 0.47 4.09
N LEU A 248 -10.81 1.46 3.21
CA LEU A 248 -11.02 2.86 3.55
C LEU A 248 -11.98 3.48 2.54
N SER A 249 -13.09 4.05 3.00
CA SER A 249 -13.98 4.82 2.12
C SER A 249 -14.33 6.17 2.73
N VAL A 250 -14.52 7.16 1.85
CA VAL A 250 -14.98 8.52 2.22
C VAL A 250 -16.22 8.85 1.45
N ARG A 251 -17.25 9.35 2.16
CA ARG A 251 -18.47 9.86 1.58
C ARG A 251 -18.67 11.34 1.98
N ALA A 252 -19.08 12.14 1.00
CA ALA A 252 -19.48 13.52 1.18
C ALA A 252 -20.98 13.63 0.86
N ASN A 253 -21.79 14.11 1.78
CA ASN A 253 -23.27 14.16 1.66
C ASN A 253 -23.89 12.82 1.19
N GLY A 254 -23.33 11.70 1.71
CA GLY A 254 -23.76 10.35 1.36
C GLY A 254 -23.17 9.78 0.06
N GLN A 255 -22.60 10.60 -0.81
CA GLN A 255 -21.97 10.17 -2.05
C GLN A 255 -20.53 9.71 -1.79
N GLU A 256 -20.16 8.52 -2.29
CA GLU A 256 -18.78 8.01 -2.19
C GLU A 256 -17.85 8.82 -3.10
N VAL A 257 -16.84 9.45 -2.52
CA VAL A 257 -15.81 10.21 -3.25
C VAL A 257 -14.50 9.47 -3.35
N PHE A 258 -14.24 8.57 -2.41
CA PHE A 258 -13.04 7.74 -2.39
C PHE A 258 -13.35 6.37 -1.80
N LYS A 259 -12.75 5.33 -2.37
CA LYS A 259 -12.73 3.97 -1.83
C LYS A 259 -11.43 3.29 -2.15
N MET A 260 -10.85 2.62 -1.16
CA MET A 260 -9.68 1.78 -1.28
C MET A 260 -9.99 0.41 -0.68
N THR A 261 -9.55 -0.66 -1.35
CA THR A 261 -9.69 -2.03 -0.86
C THR A 261 -8.44 -2.82 -1.25
N MET A 262 -7.64 -3.21 -0.27
CA MET A 262 -6.34 -3.87 -0.46
C MET A 262 -6.51 -5.36 -0.80
N ASN A 263 -7.05 -5.66 -1.99
CA ASN A 263 -7.23 -7.01 -2.52
C ASN A 263 -6.09 -7.42 -3.44
N GLU A 264 -5.61 -6.50 -4.25
CA GLU A 264 -4.69 -6.73 -5.35
C GLU A 264 -3.81 -5.51 -5.58
N LEU A 265 -2.53 -5.72 -5.90
CA LEU A 265 -1.54 -4.68 -6.20
C LEU A 265 -0.77 -5.03 -7.48
N SER A 266 -0.55 -4.04 -8.33
CA SER A 266 0.37 -4.13 -9.46
C SER A 266 1.74 -3.55 -9.05
N PHE A 267 2.82 -4.25 -9.39
CA PHE A 267 4.18 -3.77 -9.11
C PHE A 267 4.51 -2.48 -9.88
N ASP A 268 3.96 -2.32 -11.08
CA ASP A 268 4.17 -1.12 -11.90
C ASP A 268 3.56 0.15 -11.30
N GLN A 269 2.66 0.01 -10.33
CA GLN A 269 1.94 1.12 -9.71
C GLN A 269 2.41 1.43 -8.28
N THR A 270 3.34 0.66 -7.74
CA THR A 270 3.74 0.80 -6.33
C THR A 270 4.34 2.17 -6.00
N PHE A 271 4.93 2.86 -6.97
CA PHE A 271 5.45 4.23 -6.80
C PHE A 271 4.35 5.25 -6.45
N LEU A 272 3.08 4.99 -6.84
CA LEU A 272 1.93 5.83 -6.48
C LEU A 272 1.59 5.82 -4.99
N VAL A 273 2.26 5.00 -4.17
CA VAL A 273 2.16 5.05 -2.71
C VAL A 273 2.38 6.46 -2.15
N ASN A 274 3.16 7.27 -2.85
CA ASN A 274 3.45 8.65 -2.45
C ASN A 274 2.24 9.59 -2.60
N GLU A 275 1.28 9.26 -3.48
CA GLU A 275 -0.02 9.94 -3.55
C GLU A 275 -0.94 9.56 -2.38
N LEU A 276 -0.89 8.30 -1.96
CA LEU A 276 -1.73 7.76 -0.89
C LEU A 276 -1.22 8.11 0.52
N LYS A 277 0.02 8.57 0.65
CA LYS A 277 0.71 8.75 1.91
C LYS A 277 1.00 10.23 2.22
N ASP A 278 0.61 10.70 3.42
CA ASP A 278 1.15 11.96 3.92
C ASP A 278 2.56 11.72 4.45
N PHE A 279 3.51 12.22 3.71
CA PHE A 279 4.91 11.98 4.02
C PHE A 279 5.41 12.68 5.27
N HIS A 280 4.97 13.89 5.52
CA HIS A 280 5.39 14.60 6.72
C HIS A 280 5.02 13.79 7.97
N HIS A 281 3.81 13.26 8.02
CA HIS A 281 3.37 12.37 9.08
C HIS A 281 4.11 11.03 9.08
N TYR A 282 4.37 10.46 7.90
CA TYR A 282 5.09 9.19 7.77
C TYR A 282 6.50 9.25 8.37
N ARG A 283 7.23 10.35 8.15
CA ARG A 283 8.55 10.56 8.77
C ARG A 283 8.51 10.61 10.30
N GLU A 284 7.39 11.00 10.86
CA GLU A 284 7.15 11.00 12.30
C GLU A 284 6.56 9.66 12.79
N ASN A 285 6.67 8.61 11.99
CA ASN A 285 6.16 7.27 12.29
C ASN A 285 4.63 7.23 12.48
N ARG A 286 3.89 8.09 11.76
CA ARG A 286 2.44 8.19 11.74
C ARG A 286 1.92 7.83 10.35
N LEU A 287 1.13 6.78 10.24
CA LEU A 287 0.51 6.38 8.98
C LEU A 287 -0.74 7.22 8.73
N VAL A 288 -0.66 8.19 7.83
CA VAL A 288 -1.78 8.99 7.36
C VAL A 288 -2.06 8.68 5.90
N TYR A 289 -3.22 8.11 5.64
CA TYR A 289 -3.72 7.83 4.30
C TYR A 289 -4.38 9.09 3.74
N LEU A 290 -3.88 9.59 2.62
CA LEU A 290 -4.53 10.64 1.85
C LEU A 290 -5.59 10.02 0.95
N THR A 291 -6.82 10.52 1.04
CA THR A 291 -7.95 10.00 0.25
C THR A 291 -8.22 10.84 -1.00
N PHE A 292 -7.25 11.63 -1.40
CA PHE A 292 -7.34 12.57 -2.51
C PHE A 292 -6.00 12.70 -3.24
N GLY A 293 -6.05 12.85 -4.56
CA GLY A 293 -4.90 13.01 -5.44
C GLY A 293 -5.27 12.73 -6.89
N ASN A 294 -4.60 13.37 -7.82
CA ASN A 294 -4.94 13.30 -9.24
C ASN A 294 -4.65 11.92 -9.84
N TYR A 295 -3.64 11.23 -9.32
CA TYR A 295 -3.19 9.92 -9.84
C TYR A 295 -3.66 8.74 -8.98
N LEU A 296 -4.29 8.98 -7.83
CA LEU A 296 -4.76 7.90 -6.94
C LEU A 296 -5.69 6.90 -7.63
N GLY A 297 -6.51 7.36 -8.57
CA GLY A 297 -7.40 6.48 -9.35
C GLY A 297 -6.67 5.52 -10.29
N GLN A 298 -5.37 5.71 -10.52
CA GLN A 298 -4.54 4.77 -11.29
C GLN A 298 -4.05 3.61 -10.42
N LEU A 299 -4.03 3.77 -9.09
CA LEU A 299 -3.66 2.71 -8.17
C LEU A 299 -4.76 1.65 -8.11
N LEU A 300 -4.44 0.42 -8.46
CA LEU A 300 -5.39 -0.69 -8.64
C LEU A 300 -6.41 -0.86 -7.49
N PRO A 301 -6.04 -0.79 -6.19
CA PRO A 301 -6.98 -0.91 -5.09
C PRO A 301 -7.85 0.33 -4.86
N VAL A 302 -7.65 1.42 -5.62
CA VAL A 302 -8.31 2.71 -5.38
C VAL A 302 -9.37 2.98 -6.44
N ARG A 303 -10.53 3.45 -5.98
CA ARG A 303 -11.57 4.07 -6.81
C ARG A 303 -11.87 5.44 -6.22
N ASN A 304 -11.89 6.48 -7.04
CA ASN A 304 -12.24 7.81 -6.60
C ASN A 304 -13.10 8.54 -7.64
N GLN A 305 -13.83 9.55 -7.17
CA GLN A 305 -14.52 10.51 -8.01
C GLN A 305 -13.85 11.87 -7.84
N ASN A 306 -13.62 12.58 -8.93
CA ASN A 306 -12.97 13.90 -8.92
C ASN A 306 -11.66 13.90 -8.10
N GLY A 307 -10.81 12.87 -8.25
CA GLY A 307 -9.57 12.77 -7.49
C GLY A 307 -9.75 12.53 -5.98
N GLY A 308 -10.94 12.17 -5.50
CA GLY A 308 -11.22 12.00 -4.06
C GLY A 308 -11.38 13.30 -3.28
N PHE A 309 -11.43 14.44 -3.98
CA PHE A 309 -11.63 15.74 -3.36
C PHE A 309 -13.10 15.95 -2.97
N VAL A 310 -13.31 16.63 -1.85
CA VAL A 310 -14.61 17.11 -1.39
C VAL A 310 -14.77 18.56 -1.77
N SER A 311 -15.76 18.90 -2.61
CA SER A 311 -16.09 20.28 -2.93
C SER A 311 -16.93 20.90 -1.79
N VAL A 312 -16.48 22.04 -1.28
CA VAL A 312 -17.15 22.78 -0.19
C VAL A 312 -17.40 24.21 -0.65
N GLU A 313 -18.66 24.54 -0.90
CA GLU A 313 -19.03 25.90 -1.30
C GLU A 313 -18.99 26.85 -0.11
N LYS A 314 -18.88 28.16 -0.38
CA LYS A 314 -18.96 29.19 0.65
C LYS A 314 -20.29 29.13 1.38
N ASP A 315 -20.25 29.22 2.72
CA ASP A 315 -21.41 29.18 3.62
C ASP A 315 -22.18 27.86 3.62
N SER A 316 -21.75 26.85 2.82
CA SER A 316 -22.33 25.51 2.81
C SER A 316 -21.78 24.61 3.91
N VAL A 317 -22.53 23.54 4.20
CA VAL A 317 -22.12 22.47 5.12
C VAL A 317 -22.14 21.15 4.37
N VAL A 318 -21.06 20.38 4.48
CA VAL A 318 -20.91 19.06 3.88
C VAL A 318 -20.75 18.03 4.98
N ASP A 319 -21.64 17.04 5.02
CA ASP A 319 -21.52 15.88 5.90
C ASP A 319 -20.43 14.91 5.37
N VAL A 320 -19.49 14.57 6.21
CA VAL A 320 -18.42 13.63 5.87
C VAL A 320 -18.53 12.38 6.74
N ALA A 321 -18.53 11.23 6.08
CA ALA A 321 -18.44 9.92 6.71
C ALA A 321 -17.23 9.16 6.16
N VAL A 322 -16.44 8.58 7.06
CA VAL A 322 -15.29 7.74 6.71
C VAL A 322 -15.49 6.38 7.36
N ASP A 323 -15.39 5.32 6.57
CA ASP A 323 -15.41 3.95 7.04
C ASP A 323 -14.02 3.32 6.84
N LEU A 324 -13.52 2.70 7.90
CA LEU A 324 -12.30 1.91 7.92
C LEU A 324 -12.67 0.46 8.18
N SER A 325 -12.04 -0.49 7.50
CA SER A 325 -12.27 -1.91 7.76
C SER A 325 -10.98 -2.72 7.68
N ASP A 326 -10.96 -3.84 8.40
CA ASP A 326 -10.07 -4.96 8.16
C ASP A 326 -10.70 -5.94 7.13
N ILE A 327 -9.97 -7.00 6.79
CA ILE A 327 -10.45 -8.02 5.85
C ILE A 327 -11.51 -8.94 6.48
N ASN A 328 -11.58 -9.02 7.82
CA ASN A 328 -12.56 -9.83 8.55
C ASN A 328 -13.92 -9.10 8.71
N GLY A 329 -14.02 -7.84 8.23
CA GLY A 329 -15.24 -7.04 8.29
C GLY A 329 -15.40 -6.24 9.60
N ASN A 330 -14.40 -6.22 10.49
CA ASN A 330 -14.43 -5.31 11.63
C ASN A 330 -14.26 -3.87 11.16
N CYS A 331 -15.12 -2.97 11.61
CA CYS A 331 -15.22 -1.61 11.08
C CYS A 331 -15.05 -0.53 12.16
N SER A 332 -14.53 0.62 11.74
CA SER A 332 -14.57 1.87 12.49
C SER A 332 -15.16 2.96 11.60
N ARG A 333 -16.08 3.75 12.12
CA ARG A 333 -16.74 4.83 11.39
C ARG A 333 -16.43 6.18 12.00
N ILE A 334 -16.09 7.17 11.16
CA ILE A 334 -15.87 8.56 11.56
C ILE A 334 -16.92 9.42 10.88
N MET A 335 -17.48 10.38 11.60
CA MET A 335 -18.48 11.33 11.10
C MET A 335 -18.17 12.74 11.59
N PHE A 336 -18.14 13.72 10.70
CA PHE A 336 -17.94 15.14 11.01
C PHE A 336 -18.52 16.00 9.89
N GLN A 337 -18.50 17.32 10.06
CA GLN A 337 -18.99 18.27 9.06
C GLN A 337 -17.88 19.22 8.63
N LEU A 338 -17.84 19.53 7.34
CA LEU A 338 -17.07 20.64 6.80
C LEU A 338 -17.99 21.84 6.61
N TRP A 339 -17.46 23.03 6.88
CA TRP A 339 -18.17 24.27 6.65
C TRP A 339 -17.31 25.22 5.84
N GLY A 340 -17.77 25.61 4.66
CA GLY A 340 -17.09 26.54 3.76
C GLY A 340 -17.12 27.96 4.32
N LYS A 341 -15.91 28.51 4.57
CA LYS A 341 -15.71 29.91 4.96
C LYS A 341 -15.35 30.75 3.73
N SER A 342 -14.61 31.79 3.92
CA SER A 342 -14.04 32.57 2.83
C SER A 342 -13.21 31.68 1.89
N PRO A 343 -13.14 31.99 0.59
CA PRO A 343 -12.35 31.23 -0.35
C PRO A 343 -10.88 31.15 0.08
N LEU A 344 -10.15 30.20 -0.46
CA LEU A 344 -8.71 30.08 -0.28
C LEU A 344 -8.07 31.39 -0.71
N ARG A 345 -7.07 31.86 0.04
CA ARG A 345 -6.23 32.97 -0.44
C ARG A 345 -5.38 32.45 -1.60
N GLU A 346 -5.18 33.29 -2.60
CA GLU A 346 -4.22 33.00 -3.67
C GLU A 346 -2.88 32.58 -3.08
N LEU A 347 -2.21 31.64 -3.74
CA LEU A 347 -0.88 31.19 -3.37
C LEU A 347 0.10 32.35 -3.53
N VAL A 348 0.57 32.88 -2.43
CA VAL A 348 1.63 33.91 -2.44
C VAL A 348 2.93 33.23 -2.03
N LEU A 349 3.88 33.17 -2.93
CA LEU A 349 5.23 32.66 -2.64
C LEU A 349 6.00 33.68 -1.80
N ALA A 350 6.66 33.24 -0.75
CA ALA A 350 7.59 34.07 -0.01
C ALA A 350 8.91 34.23 -0.77
N ASP A 351 9.74 35.18 -0.32
CA ASP A 351 11.04 35.43 -0.96
C ASP A 351 11.92 34.16 -0.95
N GLY A 352 12.39 33.78 -2.13
CA GLY A 352 13.18 32.58 -2.34
C GLY A 352 12.38 31.27 -2.37
N GLU A 353 11.06 31.31 -2.27
CA GLU A 353 10.21 30.14 -2.54
C GLU A 353 9.94 29.99 -4.04
N LYS A 354 9.82 28.73 -4.47
CA LYS A 354 9.46 28.35 -5.83
C LYS A 354 8.35 27.29 -5.80
N LEU A 355 7.34 27.46 -6.67
CA LEU A 355 6.35 26.43 -6.93
C LEU A 355 6.91 25.48 -7.98
N LEU A 356 7.03 24.21 -7.63
CA LEU A 356 7.39 23.12 -8.52
C LEU A 356 6.13 22.38 -8.93
N MET A 357 5.89 22.31 -10.22
CA MET A 357 4.77 21.57 -10.79
C MET A 357 5.17 20.11 -11.02
N ASN A 358 4.28 19.18 -10.69
CA ASN A 358 4.57 17.75 -10.78
C ASN A 358 4.62 17.22 -12.22
N HIS A 359 3.95 17.86 -13.18
CA HIS A 359 3.87 17.44 -14.59
C HIS A 359 4.87 18.13 -15.51
N GLN A 360 5.83 18.88 -14.97
CA GLN A 360 6.84 19.62 -15.73
C GLN A 360 8.22 19.35 -15.16
N SER A 361 9.20 19.27 -16.05
CA SER A 361 10.60 19.28 -15.64
C SER A 361 10.97 20.67 -15.11
N ASP A 362 11.69 20.70 -14.01
CA ASP A 362 12.11 21.96 -13.38
C ASP A 362 13.46 21.78 -12.66
N SER A 363 14.00 22.85 -12.11
CA SER A 363 15.24 22.83 -11.34
C SER A 363 15.18 23.73 -10.12
N LEU A 364 15.87 23.33 -9.07
CA LEU A 364 16.17 24.12 -7.90
C LEU A 364 17.67 24.44 -7.86
N LYS A 365 18.02 25.70 -7.80
CA LYS A 365 19.40 26.14 -7.73
C LYS A 365 19.70 26.82 -6.41
N LYS A 366 20.77 26.39 -5.75
CA LYS A 366 21.27 27.01 -4.53
C LYS A 366 22.79 26.89 -4.48
N GLU A 367 23.48 28.03 -4.33
CA GLU A 367 24.95 28.09 -4.35
C GLU A 367 25.53 27.47 -5.65
N LYS A 368 26.43 26.50 -5.51
CA LYS A 368 27.02 25.77 -6.62
C LYS A 368 26.20 24.52 -7.06
N TYR A 369 25.11 24.19 -6.35
CA TYR A 369 24.32 23.00 -6.58
C TYR A 369 23.08 23.30 -7.41
N THR A 370 22.74 22.40 -8.31
CA THR A 370 21.49 22.43 -9.07
C THR A 370 20.83 21.05 -8.96
N LEU A 371 19.61 21.03 -8.43
CA LEU A 371 18.77 19.84 -8.43
C LEU A 371 17.84 19.91 -9.63
N TRP A 372 17.95 18.95 -10.54
CA TRP A 372 17.07 18.79 -11.67
C TRP A 372 15.94 17.83 -11.33
N LEU A 373 14.72 18.21 -11.69
CA LEU A 373 13.51 17.41 -11.51
C LEU A 373 12.92 17.12 -12.89
N GLU A 374 12.78 15.86 -13.22
CA GLU A 374 12.05 15.45 -14.41
C GLU A 374 10.55 15.64 -14.22
N ALA A 375 9.80 15.70 -15.34
CA ALA A 375 8.35 15.67 -15.29
C ALA A 375 7.89 14.42 -14.51
N ASP A 376 6.86 14.57 -13.69
CA ASP A 376 6.30 13.52 -12.81
C ASP A 376 7.23 13.00 -11.71
N ALA A 377 8.39 13.65 -11.48
CA ALA A 377 9.24 13.35 -10.33
C ALA A 377 8.57 13.64 -8.97
N LEU A 378 7.59 14.53 -8.96
CA LEU A 378 6.78 14.88 -7.80
C LEU A 378 5.38 14.29 -7.92
N PRO A 379 4.78 13.76 -6.84
CA PRO A 379 3.42 13.23 -6.87
C PRO A 379 2.34 14.33 -6.97
N TYR A 380 2.67 15.57 -6.59
CA TYR A 380 1.80 16.75 -6.63
C TYR A 380 2.65 18.03 -6.61
N PRO A 381 2.10 19.22 -6.97
CA PRO A 381 2.82 20.47 -6.89
C PRO A 381 3.28 20.80 -5.48
N VAL A 382 4.50 21.27 -5.35
CA VAL A 382 5.15 21.57 -4.05
C VAL A 382 5.77 22.95 -4.05
N VAL A 383 5.52 23.74 -3.00
CA VAL A 383 6.25 24.98 -2.75
C VAL A 383 7.54 24.65 -2.01
N CYS A 384 8.65 25.03 -2.59
CA CYS A 384 9.99 24.77 -2.04
C CYS A 384 10.78 26.05 -1.85
N LYS A 385 11.54 26.08 -0.76
CA LYS A 385 12.67 27.00 -0.58
C LYS A 385 13.94 26.16 -0.49
N PRO A 386 14.82 26.20 -1.50
CA PRO A 386 16.02 25.38 -1.47
C PRO A 386 16.96 25.85 -0.36
N GLU A 387 17.34 24.94 0.52
CA GLU A 387 18.36 25.14 1.54
C GLU A 387 19.37 24.01 1.39
N VAL A 388 20.65 24.37 1.33
CA VAL A 388 21.74 23.39 1.26
C VAL A 388 22.36 23.29 2.65
N SER A 389 22.31 22.11 3.24
CA SER A 389 23.13 21.78 4.39
C SER A 389 24.09 20.66 4.00
N SER A 390 25.39 20.91 4.12
CA SER A 390 26.39 19.87 3.90
C SER A 390 26.83 19.26 5.22
N ARG A 391 26.84 17.94 5.31
CA ARG A 391 27.49 17.19 6.39
C ARG A 391 28.55 16.31 5.81
N LEU A 392 29.81 16.59 6.17
CA LEU A 392 30.90 15.69 5.84
C LEU A 392 30.87 14.50 6.81
N ARG A 393 30.60 13.31 6.30
CA ARG A 393 30.72 12.05 7.04
C ARG A 393 31.59 11.11 6.23
N ASP A 394 32.70 10.67 6.78
CA ASP A 394 33.62 9.71 6.17
C ASP A 394 34.06 10.06 4.72
N SER A 395 34.34 11.34 4.45
CA SER A 395 34.71 11.89 3.14
C SER A 395 33.55 11.92 2.11
N VAL A 396 32.31 11.68 2.51
CA VAL A 396 31.13 11.84 1.66
C VAL A 396 30.35 13.09 2.09
N GLU A 397 30.19 14.03 1.17
CA GLU A 397 29.34 15.21 1.37
C GLU A 397 27.89 14.82 1.10
N THR A 398 27.04 14.90 2.13
CA THR A 398 25.60 14.68 1.99
C THR A 398 24.91 16.02 1.83
N ILE A 399 24.20 16.21 0.73
CA ILE A 399 23.43 17.42 0.42
C ILE A 399 21.97 17.15 0.74
N GLU A 400 21.39 17.96 1.59
CA GLU A 400 19.97 17.93 1.89
C GLU A 400 19.30 19.18 1.29
N VAL A 401 18.34 18.98 0.37
CA VAL A 401 17.50 20.03 -0.19
C VAL A 401 16.14 20.00 0.51
N PHE A 402 15.78 21.09 1.20
CA PHE A 402 14.54 21.17 1.97
C PHE A 402 13.54 22.10 1.30
N SER A 403 12.26 21.74 1.40
CA SER A 403 11.17 22.68 1.20
C SER A 403 10.77 23.33 2.52
N THR A 404 10.17 24.51 2.49
CA THR A 404 9.62 25.19 3.67
C THR A 404 8.57 24.31 4.37
N GLY A 405 9.01 23.52 5.35
CA GLY A 405 8.18 22.61 6.14
C GLY A 405 7.74 21.32 5.43
N LYS A 406 8.19 21.07 4.17
CA LYS A 406 7.88 19.85 3.42
C LYS A 406 9.10 19.37 2.67
N GLN A 407 9.44 18.10 2.79
CA GLN A 407 10.52 17.51 2.00
C GLN A 407 10.04 17.15 0.60
N ILE A 408 10.91 17.36 -0.39
CA ILE A 408 10.77 16.82 -1.73
C ILE A 408 11.19 15.36 -1.68
N TYR A 409 10.41 14.50 -2.30
CA TYR A 409 10.77 13.10 -2.50
C TYR A 409 11.68 12.95 -3.69
N PRO A 410 12.75 12.16 -3.59
CA PRO A 410 13.32 11.55 -4.76
C PRO A 410 12.37 10.45 -5.26
N GLY A 411 11.58 10.75 -6.29
CA GLY A 411 11.15 9.75 -7.23
C GLY A 411 12.34 9.35 -8.10
N THR A 412 12.21 8.35 -8.92
CA THR A 412 13.18 8.04 -9.97
C THR A 412 13.32 9.26 -10.88
N GLY A 413 14.49 9.90 -10.96
CA GLY A 413 14.73 11.02 -11.87
C GLY A 413 15.41 12.24 -11.27
N PHE A 414 16.30 12.06 -10.29
CA PHE A 414 17.15 13.15 -9.79
C PHE A 414 18.53 13.12 -10.41
N CYS A 415 19.00 14.27 -10.86
CA CYS A 415 20.40 14.53 -11.13
C CYS A 415 20.86 15.74 -10.31
N VAL A 416 21.96 15.61 -9.59
CA VAL A 416 22.62 16.72 -8.89
C VAL A 416 23.92 17.02 -9.59
N ASP A 417 24.01 18.18 -10.24
CA ASP A 417 25.25 18.67 -10.81
C ASP A 417 26.01 19.54 -9.80
N HIS A 418 27.32 19.33 -9.75
CA HIS A 418 28.27 20.07 -8.92
C HIS A 418 28.79 21.34 -9.61
#